data_9ac3f1b4c5d6a268785df95f8cbe567a
#
_entry.id   9ac3f1b4c5d6a268785df95f8cbe567a
#
_cell.length_a   1.000
_cell.length_b   1.000
_cell.length_c   1.000
_cell.angle_alpha   90.00
_cell.angle_beta   90.00
_cell.angle_gamma   90.00
#
_symmetry.space_group_name_H-M   'P 1'
#
loop_
_entity.id
_entity.type
_entity.pdbx_description
1 polymer ?
#
loop_
_entity_poly.entity_id
_entity_poly.type
_entity_poly.pdbx_seq_one_letter_code
_entity_poly.pdbx_strand_id
1 'polypeptide(L)'
;VGGRDWVYHGTDLEDGSSGTVGQVSWFGRVVGNHHIGAGEAREVDVLKGVNMSFRRVAFQDWHFDERMKGTGAQVHFELAFSLKLKRAGWKLIYDPQVAVNHYPAKRFDEDRRNSFNQTAFANAVHNETVALLEYFSPFQKLAFLFWAITIGTREAMGFIQWLRFLPSEGLLAGKKLLASWRGRWQGLQTVINGELGLGHRA
;
A
#
# COMPACT_ATOMS: atom_id res chain seq x y z
N VAL A 1 16.60 -5.09 2.99
CA VAL A 1 16.16 -6.49 3.08
C VAL A 1 14.90 -6.53 3.94
N GLY A 2 13.96 -7.36 3.59
CA GLY A 2 12.81 -7.71 4.41
C GLY A 2 12.53 -9.20 4.30
N GLY A 3 11.57 -9.68 5.07
CA GLY A 3 11.28 -11.09 5.11
C GLY A 3 9.84 -11.41 5.45
N ARG A 4 9.59 -12.67 5.73
CA ARG A 4 8.27 -13.19 6.06
C ARG A 4 7.80 -12.67 7.41
N ASP A 5 6.55 -12.26 7.51
CA ASP A 5 5.88 -12.02 8.79
C ASP A 5 4.87 -13.15 9.04
N TRP A 6 5.15 -13.98 10.04
CA TRP A 6 4.22 -14.98 10.51
C TRP A 6 3.10 -14.28 11.30
N VAL A 7 1.93 -14.15 10.67
CA VAL A 7 0.80 -13.41 11.25
C VAL A 7 -0.02 -14.35 12.12
N TYR A 8 -0.14 -14.03 13.41
CA TYR A 8 -0.89 -14.79 14.40
C TYR A 8 -2.16 -14.05 14.83
N HIS A 9 -3.31 -14.70 14.73
CA HIS A 9 -4.59 -14.25 15.29
C HIS A 9 -4.87 -15.05 16.57
N GLY A 10 -4.35 -14.57 17.71
CA GLY A 10 -4.27 -15.37 18.94
C GLY A 10 -3.26 -16.49 18.77
N THR A 11 -3.72 -17.75 18.81
CA THR A 11 -2.90 -18.94 18.55
C THR A 11 -2.87 -19.36 17.08
N ASP A 12 -3.76 -18.83 16.25
CA ASP A 12 -3.95 -19.28 14.88
C ASP A 12 -2.99 -18.54 13.95
N LEU A 13 -2.13 -19.30 13.28
CA LEU A 13 -1.23 -18.81 12.27
C LEU A 13 -1.97 -18.65 10.94
N GLU A 14 -1.85 -17.48 10.31
CA GLU A 14 -2.33 -17.29 8.95
C GLU A 14 -1.47 -18.11 7.99
N ASP A 15 -2.02 -19.19 7.45
CA ASP A 15 -1.31 -20.14 6.60
C ASP A 15 -1.42 -19.78 5.12
N GLY A 16 -0.45 -20.24 4.34
CA GLY A 16 -0.41 -20.05 2.89
C GLY A 16 1.00 -20.10 2.31
N SER A 17 1.02 -20.19 0.99
CA SER A 17 2.27 -20.17 0.21
C SER A 17 2.09 -19.36 -1.07
N SER A 18 2.96 -18.41 -1.33
CA SER A 18 2.95 -17.59 -2.55
C SER A 18 4.36 -17.39 -3.08
N GLY A 19 4.53 -17.66 -4.38
CA GLY A 19 5.74 -17.31 -5.11
C GLY A 19 5.81 -15.82 -5.47
N THR A 20 4.68 -15.10 -5.45
CA THR A 20 4.59 -13.67 -5.78
C THR A 20 4.48 -12.85 -4.52
N VAL A 21 5.49 -12.04 -4.24
CA VAL A 21 5.59 -11.21 -3.01
C VAL A 21 6.11 -9.84 -3.38
N GLY A 22 5.54 -8.81 -2.78
CA GLY A 22 6.04 -7.44 -2.83
C GLY A 22 6.20 -6.87 -4.23
N GLN A 23 5.29 -7.18 -5.16
CA GLN A 23 5.37 -6.75 -6.55
C GLN A 23 4.36 -5.65 -6.87
N VAL A 24 4.75 -4.74 -7.74
CA VAL A 24 3.90 -3.70 -8.32
C VAL A 24 3.80 -3.94 -9.82
N SER A 25 2.59 -4.22 -10.32
CA SER A 25 2.39 -4.35 -11.75
C SER A 25 2.60 -3.02 -12.48
N TRP A 26 2.86 -3.04 -13.76
CA TRP A 26 3.08 -1.84 -14.57
C TRP A 26 1.87 -0.87 -14.56
N PHE A 27 0.66 -1.37 -14.28
CA PHE A 27 -0.57 -0.59 -14.15
C PHE A 27 -0.96 -0.29 -12.68
N GLY A 28 -0.07 -0.57 -11.70
CA GLY A 28 -0.22 -0.15 -10.31
C GLY A 28 -0.92 -1.12 -9.36
N ARG A 29 -1.22 -2.37 -9.77
CA ARG A 29 -1.68 -3.37 -8.81
C ARG A 29 -0.52 -3.78 -7.90
N VAL A 30 -0.68 -3.55 -6.61
CA VAL A 30 0.27 -3.98 -5.58
C VAL A 30 -0.10 -5.38 -5.09
N VAL A 31 0.87 -6.28 -5.05
CA VAL A 31 0.74 -7.63 -4.50
C VAL A 31 1.65 -7.72 -3.28
N GLY A 32 1.07 -7.77 -2.10
CA GLY A 32 1.80 -7.86 -0.83
C GLY A 32 2.35 -9.27 -0.58
N ASN A 33 1.54 -10.15 -0.03
CA ASN A 33 1.81 -11.58 0.25
C ASN A 33 3.06 -11.86 1.11
N HIS A 34 3.59 -10.88 1.84
CA HIS A 34 4.81 -11.06 2.64
C HIS A 34 4.63 -12.12 3.74
N HIS A 35 3.40 -12.27 4.28
CA HIS A 35 3.07 -13.24 5.33
C HIS A 35 3.02 -14.69 4.82
N ILE A 36 2.80 -14.89 3.53
CA ILE A 36 2.73 -16.23 2.91
C ILE A 36 3.83 -16.45 1.86
N GLY A 37 4.80 -15.55 1.77
CA GLY A 37 5.90 -15.69 0.82
C GLY A 37 6.76 -16.92 1.08
N ALA A 38 7.04 -17.70 0.04
CA ALA A 38 7.79 -18.94 0.10
C ALA A 38 8.84 -19.01 -1.02
N GLY A 39 9.76 -19.96 -0.93
CA GLY A 39 10.83 -20.18 -1.91
C GLY A 39 12.13 -19.49 -1.51
N GLU A 40 12.91 -19.05 -2.50
CA GLU A 40 14.23 -18.44 -2.29
C GLU A 40 14.14 -16.90 -2.13
N ALA A 41 15.23 -16.32 -1.64
CA ALA A 41 15.42 -14.88 -1.59
C ALA A 41 15.33 -14.27 -2.99
N ARG A 42 14.63 -13.15 -3.15
CA ARG A 42 14.38 -12.53 -4.46
C ARG A 42 14.20 -11.02 -4.38
N GLU A 43 14.44 -10.37 -5.51
CA GLU A 43 14.15 -8.94 -5.65
C GLU A 43 12.65 -8.70 -5.68
N VAL A 44 12.22 -7.63 -4.97
CA VAL A 44 10.83 -7.19 -4.86
C VAL A 44 10.72 -5.68 -5.11
N ASP A 45 9.49 -5.20 -5.32
CA ASP A 45 9.24 -3.75 -5.46
C ASP A 45 8.94 -3.10 -4.12
N VAL A 46 8.37 -3.85 -3.18
CA VAL A 46 7.91 -3.34 -1.89
C VAL A 46 8.27 -4.31 -0.77
N LEU A 47 8.77 -3.78 0.34
CA LEU A 47 8.92 -4.49 1.60
C LEU A 47 7.74 -4.13 2.53
N LYS A 48 7.51 -4.95 3.56
CA LYS A 48 6.44 -4.72 4.54
C LYS A 48 6.98 -4.10 5.82
N GLY A 49 6.31 -3.07 6.32
CA GLY A 49 6.74 -2.27 7.44
C GLY A 49 7.09 -3.03 8.72
N VAL A 50 6.47 -4.18 8.95
CA VAL A 50 6.74 -5.02 10.14
C VAL A 50 8.09 -5.73 10.10
N ASN A 51 8.63 -5.99 8.91
CA ASN A 51 9.89 -6.72 8.72
C ASN A 51 10.68 -6.14 7.55
N MET A 52 11.30 -4.99 7.77
CA MET A 52 12.16 -4.34 6.79
C MET A 52 13.38 -3.70 7.46
N SER A 53 14.55 -3.88 6.86
CA SER A 53 15.82 -3.32 7.30
C SER A 53 16.54 -2.68 6.12
N PHE A 54 17.15 -1.54 6.34
CA PHE A 54 17.83 -0.76 5.30
C PHE A 54 19.26 -0.42 5.72
N ARG A 55 20.16 -0.34 4.75
CA ARG A 55 21.48 0.24 4.97
C ARG A 55 21.31 1.73 5.26
N ARG A 56 21.97 2.26 6.30
CA ARG A 56 21.90 3.68 6.67
C ARG A 56 22.19 4.61 5.49
N VAL A 57 23.20 4.29 4.68
CA VAL A 57 23.56 5.10 3.50
C VAL A 57 22.45 5.21 2.46
N ALA A 58 21.49 4.29 2.43
CA ALA A 58 20.38 4.31 1.49
C ALA A 58 19.30 5.35 1.84
N PHE A 59 19.28 5.86 3.07
CA PHE A 59 18.21 6.76 3.53
C PHE A 59 18.66 7.84 4.51
N GLN A 60 19.98 8.05 4.71
CA GLN A 60 20.47 8.98 5.74
C GLN A 60 19.98 10.42 5.56
N ASP A 61 19.69 10.85 4.31
CA ASP A 61 19.20 12.18 3.97
C ASP A 61 17.70 12.16 3.57
N TRP A 62 17.00 11.08 3.88
CA TRP A 62 15.62 10.90 3.46
C TRP A 62 14.69 10.80 4.67
N HIS A 63 13.53 11.43 4.52
CA HIS A 63 12.43 11.36 5.47
C HIS A 63 11.25 10.59 4.84
N PHE A 64 10.38 10.06 5.69
CA PHE A 64 9.09 9.57 5.24
C PHE A 64 8.27 10.72 4.64
N ASP A 65 7.40 10.38 3.69
CA ASP A 65 6.59 11.38 3.01
C ASP A 65 5.52 11.94 3.94
N GLU A 66 5.66 13.21 4.34
CA GLU A 66 4.75 13.89 5.26
C GLU A 66 3.35 14.14 4.66
N ARG A 67 3.18 13.97 3.33
CA ARG A 67 1.89 14.05 2.65
C ARG A 67 1.01 12.82 2.90
N MET A 68 1.57 11.74 3.47
CA MET A 68 0.84 10.53 3.83
C MET A 68 -0.17 10.81 4.93
N LYS A 69 -1.42 10.36 4.72
CA LYS A 69 -2.53 10.55 5.65
C LYS A 69 -2.67 9.38 6.61
N GLY A 70 -3.18 9.68 7.81
CA GLY A 70 -3.46 8.71 8.88
C GLY A 70 -2.98 9.22 10.23
N THR A 71 -3.75 8.96 11.29
CA THR A 71 -3.45 9.42 12.65
C THR A 71 -2.59 8.44 13.44
N GLY A 72 -2.50 7.21 13.02
CA GLY A 72 -1.69 6.15 13.64
C GLY A 72 -0.80 5.48 12.61
N ALA A 73 -1.28 4.40 12.01
CA ALA A 73 -0.57 3.78 10.90
C ALA A 73 -0.87 4.53 9.60
N GLN A 74 0.14 5.16 9.05
CA GLN A 74 0.08 5.72 7.70
C GLN A 74 0.22 4.57 6.69
N VAL A 75 -0.89 3.89 6.40
CA VAL A 75 -0.92 2.74 5.50
C VAL A 75 -0.29 3.10 4.16
N HIS A 76 0.50 2.19 3.57
CA HIS A 76 1.28 2.37 2.33
C HIS A 76 2.50 3.31 2.44
N PHE A 77 2.93 3.74 3.63
CA PHE A 77 4.20 4.46 3.77
C PHE A 77 5.39 3.62 3.27
N GLU A 78 5.35 2.31 3.52
CA GLU A 78 6.34 1.36 3.06
C GLU A 78 6.37 1.22 1.53
N LEU A 79 5.23 1.36 0.86
CA LEU A 79 5.13 1.39 -0.61
C LEU A 79 5.88 2.60 -1.17
N ALA A 80 5.56 3.79 -0.68
CA ALA A 80 6.21 5.03 -1.12
C ALA A 80 7.73 4.99 -0.86
N PHE A 81 8.13 4.53 0.33
CA PHE A 81 9.53 4.45 0.70
C PHE A 81 10.29 3.41 -0.15
N SER A 82 9.70 2.25 -0.39
CA SER A 82 10.28 1.20 -1.23
C SER A 82 10.48 1.66 -2.67
N LEU A 83 9.47 2.30 -3.27
CA LEU A 83 9.56 2.81 -4.64
C LEU A 83 10.60 3.94 -4.76
N LYS A 84 10.73 4.80 -3.73
CA LYS A 84 11.76 5.84 -3.67
C LYS A 84 13.16 5.22 -3.68
N LEU A 85 13.41 4.20 -2.89
CA LEU A 85 14.67 3.47 -2.86
C LEU A 85 14.99 2.83 -4.21
N LYS A 86 14.01 2.16 -4.83
CA LYS A 86 14.19 1.55 -6.16
C LYS A 86 14.52 2.59 -7.23
N ARG A 87 13.86 3.74 -7.23
CA ARG A 87 14.16 4.84 -8.16
C ARG A 87 15.59 5.39 -7.99
N ALA A 88 16.12 5.33 -6.77
CA ALA A 88 17.52 5.68 -6.48
C ALA A 88 18.52 4.57 -6.82
N GLY A 89 18.08 3.45 -7.43
CA GLY A 89 18.92 2.34 -7.87
C GLY A 89 19.19 1.27 -6.82
N TRP A 90 18.53 1.33 -5.65
CA TRP A 90 18.67 0.29 -4.63
C TRP A 90 17.82 -0.94 -4.96
N LYS A 91 18.38 -2.12 -4.71
CA LYS A 91 17.64 -3.38 -4.78
C LYS A 91 17.00 -3.69 -3.44
N LEU A 92 15.73 -4.04 -3.46
CA LEU A 92 14.99 -4.54 -2.31
C LEU A 92 14.90 -6.05 -2.39
N ILE A 93 15.37 -6.74 -1.35
CA ILE A 93 15.38 -8.21 -1.31
C ILE A 93 14.38 -8.67 -0.24
N TYR A 94 13.49 -9.55 -0.63
CA TYR A 94 12.65 -10.33 0.26
C TYR A 94 13.26 -11.72 0.44
N ASP A 95 13.51 -12.11 1.69
CA ASP A 95 14.00 -13.44 2.03
C ASP A 95 13.01 -14.09 3.03
N PRO A 96 12.30 -15.16 2.64
CA PRO A 96 11.35 -15.82 3.53
C PRO A 96 11.99 -16.46 4.76
N GLN A 97 13.31 -16.67 4.76
CA GLN A 97 14.05 -17.22 5.92
C GLN A 97 14.31 -16.13 6.98
N VAL A 98 14.35 -14.87 6.60
CA VAL A 98 14.43 -13.73 7.53
C VAL A 98 13.03 -13.42 8.02
N ALA A 99 12.52 -14.22 8.97
CA ALA A 99 11.14 -14.16 9.41
C ALA A 99 10.99 -13.52 10.80
N VAL A 100 9.84 -12.90 11.04
CA VAL A 100 9.42 -12.38 12.35
C VAL A 100 8.02 -12.86 12.69
N ASN A 101 7.74 -13.06 13.98
CA ASN A 101 6.37 -13.32 14.44
C ASN A 101 5.64 -11.98 14.56
N HIS A 102 4.47 -11.89 13.94
CA HIS A 102 3.64 -10.70 13.91
C HIS A 102 2.31 -10.97 14.63
N TYR A 103 2.12 -10.32 15.76
CA TYR A 103 0.89 -10.36 16.54
C TYR A 103 0.14 -9.03 16.36
N PRO A 104 -0.85 -8.95 15.43
CA PRO A 104 -1.57 -7.72 15.17
C PRO A 104 -2.36 -7.25 16.38
N ALA A 105 -1.88 -6.23 17.08
CA ALA A 105 -2.59 -5.65 18.22
C ALA A 105 -3.85 -4.89 17.79
N LYS A 106 -4.79 -4.70 18.72
CA LYS A 106 -5.94 -3.82 18.53
C LYS A 106 -5.46 -2.38 18.28
N ARG A 107 -6.02 -1.74 17.27
CA ARG A 107 -5.72 -0.33 16.99
C ARG A 107 -6.76 0.58 17.63
N PHE A 108 -6.31 1.73 18.12
CA PHE A 108 -7.14 2.77 18.71
C PHE A 108 -7.22 4.03 17.85
N ASP A 109 -6.54 4.01 16.69
CA ASP A 109 -6.61 5.04 15.67
C ASP A 109 -7.86 4.90 14.78
N GLU A 110 -7.92 5.69 13.72
CA GLU A 110 -9.03 5.68 12.77
C GLU A 110 -9.16 4.33 12.01
N ASP A 111 -8.05 3.60 11.84
CA ASP A 111 -8.02 2.26 11.21
C ASP A 111 -8.26 1.17 12.27
N ARG A 112 -9.49 1.08 12.73
CA ARG A 112 -9.95 -0.03 13.57
C ARG A 112 -10.07 -1.28 12.73
N ARG A 113 -9.07 -2.15 12.75
CA ARG A 113 -8.92 -3.36 11.90
C ARG A 113 -10.20 -4.18 11.67
N ASN A 114 -11.13 -4.17 12.61
CA ASN A 114 -12.36 -5.00 12.57
C ASN A 114 -13.61 -4.22 12.18
N SER A 115 -13.52 -2.96 11.79
CA SER A 115 -14.68 -2.16 11.38
C SER A 115 -14.31 -1.23 10.24
N PHE A 116 -15.22 -1.11 9.25
CA PHE A 116 -15.03 -0.17 8.17
C PHE A 116 -15.11 1.27 8.70
N ASN A 117 -14.04 2.02 8.47
CA ASN A 117 -13.99 3.46 8.68
C ASN A 117 -13.72 4.13 7.33
N GLN A 118 -14.64 4.99 6.90
CA GLN A 118 -14.57 5.64 5.59
C GLN A 118 -13.33 6.54 5.45
N THR A 119 -12.94 7.24 6.52
CA THR A 119 -11.77 8.11 6.51
C THR A 119 -10.48 7.30 6.41
N ALA A 120 -10.31 6.28 7.25
CA ALA A 120 -9.15 5.40 7.21
C ALA A 120 -9.00 4.72 5.83
N PHE A 121 -10.12 4.25 5.26
CA PHE A 121 -10.13 3.63 3.94
C PHE A 121 -9.72 4.64 2.84
N ALA A 122 -10.27 5.86 2.86
CA ALA A 122 -9.91 6.91 1.92
C ALA A 122 -8.44 7.34 2.07
N ASN A 123 -7.92 7.42 3.30
CA ASN A 123 -6.52 7.76 3.58
C ASN A 123 -5.57 6.67 3.05
N ALA A 124 -5.89 5.39 3.23
CA ALA A 124 -5.09 4.30 2.66
C ALA A 124 -5.04 4.37 1.12
N VAL A 125 -6.18 4.60 0.47
CA VAL A 125 -6.26 4.76 -0.99
C VAL A 125 -5.55 6.02 -1.47
N HIS A 126 -5.63 7.13 -0.71
CA HIS A 126 -4.85 8.33 -0.97
C HIS A 126 -3.35 8.04 -0.98
N ASN A 127 -2.86 7.39 0.06
CA ASN A 127 -1.44 7.09 0.23
C ASN A 127 -0.90 6.17 -0.87
N GLU A 128 -1.65 5.12 -1.22
CA GLU A 128 -1.33 4.26 -2.37
C GLU A 128 -1.25 5.07 -3.68
N THR A 129 -2.20 5.99 -3.87
CA THR A 129 -2.26 6.83 -5.08
C THR A 129 -1.06 7.77 -5.16
N VAL A 130 -0.72 8.45 -4.07
CA VAL A 130 0.47 9.32 -4.00
C VAL A 130 1.73 8.50 -4.29
N ALA A 131 1.91 7.36 -3.61
CA ALA A 131 3.07 6.51 -3.78
C ALA A 131 3.27 6.06 -5.24
N LEU A 132 2.20 5.63 -5.92
CA LEU A 132 2.29 5.15 -7.29
C LEU A 132 2.46 6.29 -8.30
N LEU A 133 1.68 7.37 -8.18
CA LEU A 133 1.77 8.50 -9.11
C LEU A 133 3.11 9.23 -9.01
N GLU A 134 3.75 9.28 -7.85
CA GLU A 134 5.06 9.92 -7.67
C GLU A 134 6.16 9.23 -8.49
N TYR A 135 6.12 7.89 -8.60
CA TYR A 135 7.21 7.10 -9.18
C TYR A 135 6.90 6.52 -10.56
N PHE A 136 5.68 6.59 -11.02
CA PHE A 136 5.26 6.09 -12.33
C PHE A 136 5.58 7.06 -13.47
N SER A 137 5.88 6.50 -14.64
CA SER A 137 5.93 7.27 -15.90
C SER A 137 4.55 7.81 -16.27
N PRO A 138 4.45 8.85 -17.11
CA PRO A 138 3.16 9.42 -17.51
C PRO A 138 2.17 8.38 -18.04
N PHE A 139 2.63 7.43 -18.85
CA PHE A 139 1.79 6.36 -19.38
C PHE A 139 1.28 5.41 -18.29
N GLN A 140 2.16 5.04 -17.35
CA GLN A 140 1.78 4.22 -16.21
C GLN A 140 0.79 4.93 -15.28
N LYS A 141 0.95 6.25 -15.07
CA LYS A 141 0.00 7.06 -14.30
C LYS A 141 -1.41 6.97 -14.90
N LEU A 142 -1.54 7.12 -16.21
CA LEU A 142 -2.83 7.00 -16.91
C LEU A 142 -3.41 5.60 -16.82
N ALA A 143 -2.60 4.57 -17.07
CA ALA A 143 -3.03 3.17 -16.98
C ALA A 143 -3.50 2.82 -15.55
N PHE A 144 -2.76 3.27 -14.54
CA PHE A 144 -3.12 3.09 -13.13
C PHE A 144 -4.44 3.76 -12.79
N LEU A 145 -4.61 5.03 -13.13
CA LEU A 145 -5.85 5.75 -12.83
C LEU A 145 -7.06 5.11 -13.52
N PHE A 146 -6.92 4.74 -14.78
CA PHE A 146 -7.98 4.04 -15.51
C PHE A 146 -8.32 2.70 -14.85
N TRP A 147 -7.32 1.86 -14.57
CA TRP A 147 -7.52 0.58 -13.89
C TRP A 147 -8.11 0.75 -12.49
N ALA A 148 -7.61 1.69 -11.70
CA ALA A 148 -8.04 1.90 -10.32
C ALA A 148 -9.50 2.38 -10.22
N ILE A 149 -9.96 3.21 -11.17
CA ILE A 149 -11.35 3.70 -11.21
C ILE A 149 -12.29 2.62 -11.74
N THR A 150 -11.88 1.89 -12.79
CA THR A 150 -12.76 0.91 -13.45
C THR A 150 -12.74 -0.45 -12.75
N ILE A 151 -11.58 -1.00 -12.44
CA ILE A 151 -11.42 -2.33 -11.88
C ILE A 151 -11.12 -2.28 -10.38
N GLY A 152 -9.93 -1.79 -10.00
CA GLY A 152 -9.47 -1.69 -8.62
C GLY A 152 -9.21 -3.04 -7.93
N THR A 153 -9.13 -3.00 -6.60
CA THR A 153 -9.00 -4.17 -5.72
C THR A 153 -10.13 -4.20 -4.69
N ARG A 154 -10.16 -5.21 -3.82
CA ARG A 154 -11.10 -5.26 -2.69
C ARG A 154 -10.84 -4.15 -1.67
N GLU A 155 -9.56 -3.82 -1.45
CA GLU A 155 -9.08 -2.80 -0.52
C GLU A 155 -9.07 -1.39 -1.12
N ALA A 156 -9.28 -1.27 -2.44
CA ALA A 156 -9.37 0.01 -3.16
C ALA A 156 -10.30 -0.16 -4.36
N MET A 157 -11.60 -0.20 -4.08
CA MET A 157 -12.61 -0.59 -5.06
C MET A 157 -12.70 0.37 -6.25
N GLY A 158 -12.63 -0.21 -7.47
CA GLY A 158 -13.14 0.38 -8.69
C GLY A 158 -14.57 -0.10 -8.97
N PHE A 159 -15.14 0.36 -10.07
CA PHE A 159 -16.52 0.08 -10.45
C PHE A 159 -16.83 -1.42 -10.58
N ILE A 160 -15.94 -2.21 -11.21
CA ILE A 160 -16.13 -3.66 -11.39
C ILE A 160 -16.09 -4.40 -10.05
N GLN A 161 -15.17 -4.05 -9.15
CA GLN A 161 -15.13 -4.66 -7.82
C GLN A 161 -16.37 -4.30 -7.00
N TRP A 162 -16.86 -3.07 -7.11
CA TRP A 162 -18.12 -2.69 -6.49
C TRP A 162 -19.28 -3.57 -6.97
N LEU A 163 -19.46 -3.75 -8.29
CA LEU A 163 -20.49 -4.63 -8.83
C LEU A 163 -20.34 -6.08 -8.30
N ARG A 164 -19.11 -6.60 -8.23
CA ARG A 164 -18.82 -7.94 -7.74
C ARG A 164 -19.20 -8.12 -6.28
N PHE A 165 -18.94 -7.12 -5.43
CA PHE A 165 -19.20 -7.23 -3.99
C PHE A 165 -20.57 -6.67 -3.57
N LEU A 166 -21.30 -6.02 -4.46
CA LEU A 166 -22.64 -5.49 -4.18
C LEU A 166 -23.63 -6.56 -3.63
N PRO A 167 -23.67 -7.80 -4.17
CA PRO A 167 -24.58 -8.81 -3.65
C PRO A 167 -24.25 -9.28 -2.22
N SER A 168 -22.97 -9.26 -1.82
CA SER A 168 -22.53 -9.76 -0.51
C SER A 168 -22.39 -8.66 0.54
N GLU A 169 -22.02 -7.43 0.15
CA GLU A 169 -21.74 -6.32 1.06
C GLU A 169 -22.83 -5.21 1.00
N GLY A 170 -23.73 -5.23 0.02
CA GLY A 170 -24.83 -4.27 -0.11
C GLY A 170 -24.34 -2.80 -0.08
N LEU A 171 -24.96 -1.99 0.79
CA LEU A 171 -24.62 -0.58 0.93
C LEU A 171 -23.15 -0.32 1.37
N LEU A 172 -22.52 -1.29 2.03
CA LEU A 172 -21.13 -1.17 2.43
C LEU A 172 -20.19 -1.13 1.21
N ALA A 173 -20.47 -1.91 0.18
CA ALA A 173 -19.72 -1.87 -1.08
C ALA A 173 -19.78 -0.47 -1.72
N GLY A 174 -20.95 0.19 -1.70
CA GLY A 174 -21.11 1.57 -2.17
C GLY A 174 -20.29 2.58 -1.36
N LYS A 175 -20.28 2.46 -0.03
CA LYS A 175 -19.47 3.31 0.85
C LYS A 175 -17.96 3.12 0.58
N LYS A 176 -17.50 1.90 0.35
CA LYS A 176 -16.11 1.58 0.00
C LYS A 176 -15.73 2.17 -1.37
N LEU A 177 -16.59 2.05 -2.38
CA LEU A 177 -16.36 2.67 -3.69
C LEU A 177 -16.19 4.18 -3.59
N LEU A 178 -17.11 4.86 -2.91
CA LEU A 178 -17.05 6.32 -2.74
C LEU A 178 -15.80 6.75 -1.95
N ALA A 179 -15.44 6.02 -0.90
CA ALA A 179 -14.22 6.28 -0.15
C ALA A 179 -12.96 6.06 -0.99
N SER A 180 -12.94 5.00 -1.83
CA SER A 180 -11.85 4.73 -2.78
C SER A 180 -11.70 5.88 -3.79
N TRP A 181 -12.76 6.29 -4.45
CA TRP A 181 -12.71 7.38 -5.43
C TRP A 181 -12.31 8.71 -4.79
N ARG A 182 -12.80 9.00 -3.58
CA ARG A 182 -12.36 10.17 -2.81
C ARG A 182 -10.86 10.12 -2.52
N GLY A 183 -10.35 8.97 -2.08
CA GLY A 183 -8.91 8.77 -1.82
C GLY A 183 -8.08 8.95 -3.09
N ARG A 184 -8.51 8.36 -4.22
CA ARG A 184 -7.85 8.54 -5.53
C ARG A 184 -7.79 10.00 -5.96
N TRP A 185 -8.91 10.71 -5.86
CA TRP A 185 -8.96 12.12 -6.20
C TRP A 185 -8.04 12.97 -5.34
N GLN A 186 -8.10 12.79 -4.02
CA GLN A 186 -7.23 13.51 -3.08
C GLN A 186 -5.76 13.20 -3.31
N GLY A 187 -5.41 11.94 -3.59
CA GLY A 187 -4.03 11.54 -3.90
C GLY A 187 -3.52 12.19 -5.19
N LEU A 188 -4.34 12.21 -6.22
CA LEU A 188 -4.01 12.90 -7.48
C LEU A 188 -3.78 14.41 -7.24
N GLN A 189 -4.67 15.08 -6.48
CA GLN A 189 -4.49 16.48 -6.12
C GLN A 189 -3.20 16.73 -5.34
N THR A 190 -2.86 15.84 -4.40
CA THR A 190 -1.62 15.94 -3.60
C THR A 190 -0.38 15.91 -4.50
N VAL A 191 -0.34 15.04 -5.50
CA VAL A 191 0.79 14.95 -6.43
C VAL A 191 0.85 16.18 -7.34
N ILE A 192 -0.26 16.59 -7.93
CA ILE A 192 -0.32 17.78 -8.81
C ILE A 192 0.12 19.04 -8.05
N ASN A 193 -0.38 19.24 -6.83
CA ASN A 193 -0.01 20.40 -6.02
C ASN A 193 1.47 20.38 -5.63
N GLY A 194 2.03 19.19 -5.36
CA GLY A 194 3.46 19.01 -5.11
C GLY A 194 4.32 19.36 -6.34
N GLU A 195 3.94 18.90 -7.53
CA GLU A 195 4.63 19.22 -8.79
C GLU A 195 4.56 20.73 -9.12
N LEU A 196 3.49 21.41 -8.76
CA LEU A 196 3.30 22.85 -8.98
C LEU A 196 3.94 23.74 -7.89
N GLY A 197 4.60 23.16 -6.88
CA GLY A 197 5.17 23.91 -5.76
C GLY A 197 4.16 24.60 -4.84
N LEU A 198 2.89 24.23 -4.90
CA LEU A 198 1.80 24.81 -4.11
C LEU A 198 1.68 24.18 -2.70
N GLY A 199 2.47 23.14 -2.41
CA GLY A 199 2.38 22.35 -1.18
C GLY A 199 3.16 22.90 0.03
N HIS A 200 3.93 23.96 -0.11
CA HIS A 200 4.80 24.49 0.96
C HIS A 200 4.42 25.89 1.45
N ARG A 201 3.17 26.29 1.36
CA ARG A 201 2.68 27.54 1.93
C ARG A 201 1.50 27.26 2.88
N ALA A 202 1.81 26.73 4.04
CA ALA A 202 0.93 26.82 5.22
C ALA A 202 1.78 26.57 6.47
#